data_1d77014fa76a214bb9d1703bbc508dc8
#
_entry.id   1d77014fa76a214bb9d1703bbc508dc8
#
_cell.length_a   1.000
_cell.length_b   1.000
_cell.length_c   1.000
_cell.angle_alpha   90.00
_cell.angle_beta   90.00
_cell.angle_gamma   90.00
#
_symmetry.space_group_name_H-M   'P 1'
#
loop_
_entity.id
_entity.type
_entity.pdbx_description
1 polymer ?
#
loop_
_entity_poly.entity_id
_entity_poly.type
_entity_poly.pdbx_seq_one_letter_code
_entity_poly.pdbx_strand_id
1 'polypeptide(L)'
;MLTTKPGKFLYFGFGSNLLTERIHINNPSAVKLSIARLDDYKLSFGNFAPGWGGAVATIIPAKGAHVWGVVWEIDLKHPPSLDQQERAPHIYQRLENIEVTTPEAEKISVLTYHLVKGLEMEPVPSAVYHGVILKGAMEHNLPDEYIEFLQGIKNNGFTEGTVLKISA
;
A
#
# COMPACT_ATOMS: atom_id res chain seq x y z
N MET A 1 -0.96 18.60 -13.87
CA MET A 1 -0.67 17.86 -12.60
C MET A 1 -1.83 18.03 -11.65
N LEU A 2 -2.32 16.93 -11.11
CA LEU A 2 -3.35 16.98 -10.08
C LEU A 2 -2.73 17.52 -8.78
N THR A 3 -3.42 18.46 -8.14
CA THR A 3 -2.94 19.06 -6.90
C THR A 3 -3.84 18.68 -5.74
N THR A 4 -3.25 18.64 -4.55
CA THR A 4 -3.99 18.37 -3.33
C THR A 4 -4.93 19.53 -3.01
N LYS A 5 -6.18 19.23 -2.70
CA LYS A 5 -7.15 20.24 -2.26
C LYS A 5 -6.80 20.74 -0.87
N PRO A 6 -7.13 22.02 -0.52
CA PRO A 6 -6.93 22.50 0.84
C PRO A 6 -7.60 21.59 1.87
N GLY A 7 -6.90 21.29 2.95
CA GLY A 7 -7.41 20.42 4.00
C GLY A 7 -7.37 18.94 3.69
N LYS A 8 -6.74 18.55 2.59
CA LYS A 8 -6.60 17.15 2.16
C LYS A 8 -5.13 16.80 1.92
N PHE A 9 -4.82 15.52 1.92
CA PHE A 9 -3.53 15.03 1.43
C PHE A 9 -3.75 13.80 0.55
N LEU A 10 -2.76 13.47 -0.28
CA LEU A 10 -2.83 12.34 -1.18
C LEU A 10 -1.91 11.23 -0.69
N TYR A 11 -2.46 10.03 -0.54
CA TYR A 11 -1.76 8.86 -0.04
C TYR A 11 -1.78 7.77 -1.11
N PHE A 12 -0.62 7.15 -1.35
CA PHE A 12 -0.49 6.05 -2.31
C PHE A 12 -0.49 4.72 -1.55
N GLY A 13 -1.56 3.95 -1.71
CA GLY A 13 -1.70 2.63 -1.11
C GLY A 13 -1.37 1.55 -2.12
N PHE A 14 -0.45 0.65 -1.78
CA PHE A 14 0.01 -0.43 -2.67
C PHE A 14 -0.08 -1.82 -2.03
N GLY A 15 -0.37 -1.90 -0.75
CA GLY A 15 -0.51 -3.15 0.00
C GLY A 15 -1.95 -3.36 0.46
N SER A 16 -2.16 -3.60 1.76
CA SER A 16 -3.51 -3.84 2.29
C SER A 16 -4.45 -2.64 2.09
N ASN A 17 -3.91 -1.42 2.02
CA ASN A 17 -4.70 -0.22 1.79
C ASN A 17 -5.10 -0.01 0.32
N LEU A 18 -4.86 -1.00 -0.54
CA LEU A 18 -5.53 -1.08 -1.84
C LEU A 18 -7.03 -1.32 -1.64
N LEU A 19 -7.39 -2.14 -0.66
CA LEU A 19 -8.78 -2.50 -0.43
C LEU A 19 -9.53 -1.37 0.28
N THR A 20 -10.60 -0.88 -0.34
CA THR A 20 -11.41 0.23 0.19
C THR A 20 -11.89 -0.05 1.62
N GLU A 21 -12.41 -1.24 1.83
CA GLU A 21 -12.92 -1.67 3.14
C GLU A 21 -11.83 -1.60 4.21
N ARG A 22 -10.60 -1.94 3.84
CA ARG A 22 -9.47 -1.93 4.77
C ARG A 22 -9.01 -0.51 5.13
N ILE A 23 -8.85 0.35 4.13
CA ILE A 23 -8.39 1.72 4.41
C ILE A 23 -9.44 2.50 5.20
N HIS A 24 -10.72 2.24 4.99
CA HIS A 24 -11.79 2.93 5.69
C HIS A 24 -11.89 2.61 7.17
N ILE A 25 -11.28 1.52 7.64
CA ILE A 25 -11.30 1.17 9.07
C ILE A 25 -10.74 2.31 9.92
N ASN A 26 -9.59 2.86 9.53
CA ASN A 26 -8.93 3.93 10.27
C ASN A 26 -8.99 5.28 9.57
N ASN A 27 -9.38 5.31 8.31
CA ASN A 27 -9.38 6.52 7.49
C ASN A 27 -10.69 6.61 6.71
N PRO A 28 -11.81 6.82 7.41
CA PRO A 28 -13.13 6.82 6.75
C PRO A 28 -13.32 7.95 5.74
N SER A 29 -12.49 8.99 5.77
CA SER A 29 -12.56 10.08 4.79
C SER A 29 -11.87 9.75 3.47
N ALA A 30 -11.19 8.61 3.36
CA ALA A 30 -10.45 8.27 2.16
C ALA A 30 -11.37 8.10 0.95
N VAL A 31 -11.08 8.84 -0.11
CA VAL A 31 -11.80 8.79 -1.38
C VAL A 31 -10.81 8.46 -2.49
N LYS A 32 -11.15 7.50 -3.33
CA LYS A 32 -10.30 7.14 -4.45
C LYS A 32 -10.20 8.29 -5.44
N LEU A 33 -8.98 8.71 -5.74
CA LEU A 33 -8.74 9.72 -6.78
C LEU A 33 -8.43 9.04 -8.11
N SER A 34 -7.51 8.08 -8.12
CA SER A 34 -7.10 7.35 -9.32
C SER A 34 -6.27 6.15 -8.95
N ILE A 35 -6.05 5.24 -9.90
CA ILE A 35 -4.94 4.31 -9.81
C ILE A 35 -3.70 5.01 -10.36
N ALA A 36 -2.51 4.55 -9.95
CA ALA A 36 -1.27 5.16 -10.42
C ALA A 36 -0.11 4.17 -10.32
N ARG A 37 0.96 4.49 -11.06
CA ARG A 37 2.18 3.68 -11.12
C ARG A 37 3.34 4.46 -10.53
N LEU A 38 4.05 3.82 -9.62
CA LEU A 38 5.30 4.33 -9.05
C LEU A 38 6.45 3.64 -9.76
N ASP A 39 7.23 4.42 -10.52
CA ASP A 39 8.36 3.89 -11.28
C ASP A 39 9.64 3.82 -10.43
N ASP A 40 10.53 2.89 -10.79
CA ASP A 40 11.84 2.67 -10.17
C ASP A 40 11.77 2.22 -8.72
N TYR A 41 10.69 1.53 -8.39
CA TYR A 41 10.51 0.81 -7.14
C TYR A 41 9.93 -0.57 -7.45
N LYS A 42 10.15 -1.51 -6.55
CA LYS A 42 9.49 -2.82 -6.63
C LYS A 42 8.77 -3.13 -5.34
N LEU A 43 7.71 -3.93 -5.44
CA LEU A 43 7.00 -4.45 -4.30
C LEU A 43 7.85 -5.50 -3.61
N SER A 44 7.95 -5.42 -2.29
CA SER A 44 8.66 -6.38 -1.48
C SER A 44 7.87 -6.61 -0.18
N PHE A 45 8.36 -7.50 0.65
CA PHE A 45 7.71 -7.82 1.93
C PHE A 45 8.77 -7.89 3.02
N GLY A 46 8.36 -7.51 4.22
CA GLY A 46 9.27 -7.54 5.36
C GLY A 46 8.49 -7.47 6.66
N ASN A 47 9.22 -7.56 7.75
CA ASN A 47 8.69 -7.40 9.10
C ASN A 47 7.47 -8.28 9.38
N PHE A 48 7.68 -9.44 9.99
CA PHE A 48 6.59 -10.34 10.38
C PHE A 48 5.59 -9.60 11.30
N ALA A 49 4.33 -9.53 10.87
CA ALA A 49 3.25 -8.94 11.65
C ALA A 49 2.38 -10.04 12.23
N PRO A 50 2.40 -10.26 13.56
CA PRO A 50 1.66 -11.37 14.17
C PRO A 50 0.16 -11.36 13.86
N GLY A 51 -0.44 -10.17 13.81
CA GLY A 51 -1.86 -10.05 13.47
C GLY A 51 -2.19 -10.54 12.06
N TRP A 52 -1.28 -10.37 11.11
CA TRP A 52 -1.46 -10.86 9.75
C TRP A 52 -0.94 -12.29 9.57
N GLY A 53 -0.07 -12.76 10.46
CA GLY A 53 0.54 -14.07 10.36
C GLY A 53 1.60 -14.18 9.28
N GLY A 54 2.21 -13.09 8.91
CA GLY A 54 3.24 -13.06 7.88
C GLY A 54 3.84 -11.67 7.69
N ALA A 55 4.67 -11.53 6.67
CA ALA A 55 5.30 -10.26 6.33
C ALA A 55 4.29 -9.31 5.70
N VAL A 56 4.57 -8.02 5.81
CA VAL A 56 3.73 -6.96 5.23
C VAL A 56 4.43 -6.31 4.04
N ALA A 57 3.63 -5.66 3.19
CA ALA A 57 4.13 -5.07 1.94
C ALA A 57 4.97 -3.82 2.21
N THR A 58 6.00 -3.67 1.40
CA THR A 58 6.81 -2.47 1.33
C THR A 58 7.26 -2.23 -0.11
N ILE A 59 7.91 -1.12 -0.33
CA ILE A 59 8.54 -0.82 -1.62
C ILE A 59 10.01 -0.56 -1.39
N ILE A 60 10.83 -1.00 -2.33
CA ILE A 60 12.27 -0.75 -2.30
C ILE A 60 12.73 -0.23 -3.66
N PRO A 61 13.75 0.65 -3.69
CA PRO A 61 14.24 1.16 -4.97
C PRO A 61 14.70 0.03 -5.88
N ALA A 62 14.27 0.08 -7.14
CA ALA A 62 14.64 -0.92 -8.14
C ALA A 62 14.47 -0.31 -9.54
N LYS A 63 15.58 0.14 -10.12
CA LYS A 63 15.57 0.78 -11.44
C LYS A 63 14.89 -0.12 -12.48
N GLY A 64 13.95 0.44 -13.22
CA GLY A 64 13.22 -0.26 -14.26
C GLY A 64 12.01 -1.06 -13.78
N ALA A 65 11.83 -1.22 -12.47
CA ALA A 65 10.64 -1.86 -11.92
C ALA A 65 9.55 -0.82 -11.66
N HIS A 66 8.36 -1.27 -11.33
CA HIS A 66 7.27 -0.36 -10.97
C HIS A 66 6.26 -1.05 -10.06
N VAL A 67 5.51 -0.22 -9.33
CA VAL A 67 4.47 -0.67 -8.40
C VAL A 67 3.19 0.09 -8.75
N TRP A 68 2.09 -0.66 -8.92
CA TRP A 68 0.77 -0.04 -9.09
C TRP A 68 0.05 0.05 -7.75
N GLY A 69 -0.71 1.11 -7.59
CA GLY A 69 -1.50 1.30 -6.39
C GLY A 69 -2.65 2.26 -6.62
N VAL A 70 -3.31 2.64 -5.53
CA VAL A 70 -4.42 3.59 -5.54
C VAL A 70 -4.01 4.86 -4.84
N VAL A 71 -4.32 6.00 -5.44
CA VAL A 71 -4.16 7.30 -4.81
C VAL A 71 -5.45 7.64 -4.10
N TRP A 72 -5.35 7.79 -2.77
CA TRP A 72 -6.47 8.15 -1.90
C TRP A 72 -6.35 9.61 -1.48
N GLU A 73 -7.46 10.34 -1.55
CA GLU A 73 -7.55 11.68 -0.97
C GLU A 73 -8.13 11.55 0.43
N ILE A 74 -7.42 12.04 1.43
CA ILE A 74 -7.76 11.86 2.85
C ILE A 74 -7.72 13.20 3.56
N ASP A 75 -8.62 13.42 4.56
CA ASP A 75 -8.62 14.63 5.36
C ASP A 75 -7.31 14.78 6.15
N LEU A 76 -6.79 16.01 6.22
CA LEU A 76 -5.54 16.30 6.93
C LEU A 76 -5.56 15.91 8.40
N LYS A 77 -6.73 15.86 9.02
CA LYS A 77 -6.86 15.43 10.42
C LYS A 77 -6.53 13.95 10.64
N HIS A 78 -6.36 13.17 9.56
CA HIS A 78 -6.11 11.73 9.63
C HIS A 78 -4.64 11.30 9.50
N PRO A 79 -3.64 12.16 9.15
CA PRO A 79 -2.26 11.71 9.07
C PRO A 79 -1.75 10.96 10.30
N PRO A 80 -2.09 11.38 11.55
CA PRO A 80 -1.69 10.62 12.73
C PRO A 80 -2.27 9.21 12.77
N SER A 81 -3.49 9.01 12.22
CA SER A 81 -4.10 7.68 12.15
C SER A 81 -3.34 6.78 11.18
N LEU A 82 -2.92 7.31 10.02
CA LEU A 82 -2.08 6.56 9.08
C LEU A 82 -0.73 6.25 9.69
N ASP A 83 -0.07 7.23 10.33
CA ASP A 83 1.22 7.01 10.96
C ASP A 83 1.13 5.91 12.02
N GLN A 84 0.06 5.89 12.80
CA GLN A 84 -0.16 4.87 13.81
C GLN A 84 -0.42 3.51 13.16
N GLN A 85 -1.26 3.46 12.12
CA GLN A 85 -1.57 2.23 11.40
C GLN A 85 -0.30 1.60 10.81
N GLU A 86 0.58 2.43 10.23
CA GLU A 86 1.82 1.97 9.61
C GLU A 86 2.96 1.85 10.62
N ARG A 87 2.70 2.15 11.90
CA ARG A 87 3.69 2.12 12.99
C ARG A 87 4.87 3.06 12.74
N ALA A 88 4.62 4.17 12.05
CA ALA A 88 5.64 5.18 11.86
C ALA A 88 5.94 5.89 13.18
N PRO A 89 7.20 6.30 13.42
CA PRO A 89 8.37 6.12 12.57
C PRO A 89 9.22 4.88 12.90
N HIS A 90 8.73 3.99 13.75
CA HIS A 90 9.56 2.89 14.31
C HIS A 90 9.84 1.77 13.31
N ILE A 91 8.82 1.33 12.55
CA ILE A 91 8.94 0.23 11.60
C ILE A 91 8.82 0.77 10.19
N TYR A 92 7.85 1.63 9.95
CA TYR A 92 7.64 2.30 8.68
C TYR A 92 8.15 3.74 8.74
N GLN A 93 8.61 4.22 7.61
CA GLN A 93 8.99 5.62 7.44
C GLN A 93 8.11 6.22 6.34
N ARG A 94 7.65 7.46 6.58
CA ARG A 94 6.89 8.20 5.59
C ARG A 94 7.83 8.70 4.49
N LEU A 95 7.41 8.49 3.25
CA LEU A 95 8.04 9.06 2.06
C LEU A 95 7.12 10.13 1.53
N GLU A 96 7.60 11.36 1.47
CA GLU A 96 6.80 12.49 0.98
C GLU A 96 7.27 12.92 -0.40
N ASN A 97 6.39 13.61 -1.13
CA ASN A 97 6.68 14.14 -2.46
C ASN A 97 7.14 13.07 -3.45
N ILE A 98 6.52 11.89 -3.36
CA ILE A 98 6.78 10.80 -4.29
C ILE A 98 5.88 11.02 -5.51
N GLU A 99 6.48 10.99 -6.71
CA GLU A 99 5.73 11.18 -7.94
C GLU A 99 5.24 9.85 -8.48
N VAL A 100 3.93 9.76 -8.73
CA VAL A 100 3.30 8.62 -9.38
C VAL A 100 2.60 9.09 -10.65
N THR A 101 2.36 8.14 -11.58
CA THR A 101 1.80 8.45 -12.89
C THR A 101 0.49 7.71 -13.08
N THR A 102 -0.57 8.45 -13.45
CA THR A 102 -1.88 7.85 -13.75
C THR A 102 -1.87 7.16 -15.13
N PRO A 103 -2.89 6.32 -15.45
CA PRO A 103 -2.99 5.74 -16.78
C PRO A 103 -3.06 6.78 -17.91
N GLU A 104 -3.55 7.99 -17.61
CA GLU A 104 -3.63 9.09 -18.55
C GLU A 104 -2.34 9.90 -18.62
N ALA A 105 -1.25 9.39 -18.03
CA ALA A 105 0.07 10.02 -18.00
C ALA A 105 0.14 11.29 -17.17
N GLU A 106 -0.79 11.52 -16.27
CA GLU A 106 -0.71 12.65 -15.33
C GLU A 106 0.22 12.32 -14.17
N LYS A 107 1.00 13.29 -13.74
CA LYS A 107 1.90 13.15 -12.59
C LYS A 107 1.20 13.66 -11.34
N ILE A 108 1.30 12.90 -10.25
CA ILE A 108 0.71 13.26 -8.95
C ILE A 108 1.79 13.13 -7.88
N SER A 109 1.92 14.12 -7.02
CA SER A 109 2.80 14.04 -5.85
C SER A 109 2.00 13.48 -4.67
N VAL A 110 2.50 12.43 -4.07
CA VAL A 110 1.80 11.71 -3.00
C VAL A 110 2.73 11.42 -1.83
N LEU A 111 2.16 11.03 -0.69
CA LEU A 111 2.93 10.41 0.38
C LEU A 111 2.65 8.90 0.39
N THR A 112 3.61 8.14 0.86
CA THR A 112 3.45 6.71 1.07
C THR A 112 4.36 6.27 2.21
N TYR A 113 4.40 4.98 2.50
CA TYR A 113 5.20 4.44 3.60
C TYR A 113 6.05 3.28 3.10
N HIS A 114 7.25 3.13 3.67
CA HIS A 114 8.10 1.98 3.42
C HIS A 114 8.69 1.45 4.72
N LEU A 115 9.04 0.16 4.71
CA LEU A 115 9.67 -0.45 5.87
C LEU A 115 11.12 0.02 5.99
N VAL A 116 11.54 0.30 7.23
CA VAL A 116 12.94 0.65 7.54
C VAL A 116 13.65 -0.48 8.27
N LYS A 117 12.92 -1.54 8.64
CA LYS A 117 13.45 -2.71 9.35
C LYS A 117 12.77 -3.97 8.86
N GLY A 118 13.38 -5.14 9.14
CA GLY A 118 12.75 -6.41 8.85
C GLY A 118 12.89 -6.89 7.42
N LEU A 119 13.83 -6.33 6.66
CA LEU A 119 14.03 -6.66 5.23
C LEU A 119 15.13 -7.72 5.00
N GLU A 120 15.78 -8.19 6.03
CA GLU A 120 17.01 -8.98 5.91
C GLU A 120 16.77 -10.47 5.62
N MET A 121 15.57 -10.96 5.74
CA MET A 121 15.21 -12.35 5.42
C MET A 121 14.28 -12.33 4.22
N GLU A 122 14.15 -13.43 3.48
CA GLU A 122 13.20 -13.50 2.37
C GLU A 122 11.78 -13.73 2.92
N PRO A 123 11.14 -12.72 3.51
CA PRO A 123 9.85 -12.89 4.14
C PRO A 123 8.75 -13.00 3.09
N VAL A 124 7.72 -13.78 3.42
CA VAL A 124 6.56 -13.90 2.57
C VAL A 124 5.31 -13.47 3.35
N PRO A 125 4.29 -12.95 2.65
CA PRO A 125 3.03 -12.60 3.31
C PRO A 125 2.27 -13.86 3.71
N SER A 126 1.29 -13.69 4.60
CA SER A 126 0.32 -14.75 4.84
C SER A 126 -0.63 -14.87 3.65
N ALA A 127 -1.34 -15.99 3.55
CA ALA A 127 -2.35 -16.17 2.51
C ALA A 127 -3.48 -15.15 2.68
N VAL A 128 -3.85 -14.82 3.92
CA VAL A 128 -4.90 -13.84 4.19
C VAL A 128 -4.47 -12.42 3.75
N TYR A 129 -3.23 -12.03 4.05
CA TYR A 129 -2.71 -10.72 3.65
C TYR A 129 -2.59 -10.61 2.12
N HIS A 130 -2.03 -11.65 1.51
CA HIS A 130 -1.93 -11.75 0.05
C HIS A 130 -3.30 -11.63 -0.61
N GLY A 131 -4.31 -12.30 -0.03
CA GLY A 131 -5.69 -12.22 -0.51
C GLY A 131 -6.28 -10.83 -0.43
N VAL A 132 -5.96 -10.05 0.60
CA VAL A 132 -6.41 -8.66 0.74
C VAL A 132 -5.82 -7.79 -0.36
N ILE A 133 -4.52 -7.95 -0.63
CA ILE A 133 -3.85 -7.22 -1.71
C ILE A 133 -4.50 -7.54 -3.06
N LEU A 134 -4.72 -8.82 -3.36
CA LEU A 134 -5.36 -9.24 -4.60
C LEU A 134 -6.78 -8.69 -4.74
N LYS A 135 -7.56 -8.76 -3.66
CA LYS A 135 -8.93 -8.25 -3.66
C LYS A 135 -8.95 -6.75 -3.95
N GLY A 136 -8.05 -5.99 -3.31
CA GLY A 136 -7.94 -4.54 -3.57
C GLY A 136 -7.52 -4.23 -5.00
N ALA A 137 -6.55 -4.98 -5.53
CA ALA A 137 -6.10 -4.80 -6.90
C ALA A 137 -7.22 -5.05 -7.90
N MET A 138 -8.01 -6.08 -7.67
CA MET A 138 -9.16 -6.40 -8.53
C MET A 138 -10.28 -5.38 -8.38
N GLU A 139 -10.55 -4.93 -7.15
CA GLU A 139 -11.58 -3.92 -6.89
C GLU A 139 -11.34 -2.65 -7.69
N HIS A 140 -10.09 -2.24 -7.82
CA HIS A 140 -9.72 -0.99 -8.49
C HIS A 140 -9.23 -1.17 -9.90
N ASN A 141 -9.36 -2.38 -10.45
CA ASN A 141 -8.98 -2.68 -11.83
C ASN A 141 -7.55 -2.27 -12.15
N LEU A 142 -6.60 -2.66 -11.30
CA LEU A 142 -5.18 -2.49 -11.62
C LEU A 142 -4.88 -3.26 -12.92
N PRO A 143 -3.83 -2.89 -13.67
CA PRO A 143 -3.53 -3.57 -14.94
C PRO A 143 -3.43 -5.09 -14.78
N ASP A 144 -3.95 -5.83 -15.78
CA ASP A 144 -3.98 -7.29 -15.73
C ASP A 144 -2.60 -7.90 -15.50
N GLU A 145 -1.57 -7.35 -16.14
CA GLU A 145 -0.20 -7.81 -15.97
C GLU A 145 0.27 -7.68 -14.52
N TYR A 146 -0.13 -6.61 -13.85
CA TYR A 146 0.22 -6.41 -12.45
C TYR A 146 -0.54 -7.36 -11.54
N ILE A 147 -1.82 -7.62 -11.83
CA ILE A 147 -2.63 -8.59 -11.09
C ILE A 147 -2.02 -9.99 -11.24
N GLU A 148 -1.58 -10.38 -12.43
CA GLU A 148 -0.88 -11.65 -12.64
C GLU A 148 0.40 -11.73 -11.81
N PHE A 149 1.17 -10.64 -11.76
CA PHE A 149 2.36 -10.56 -10.92
C PHE A 149 2.00 -10.78 -9.45
N LEU A 150 0.96 -10.13 -8.96
CA LEU A 150 0.50 -10.29 -7.58
C LEU A 150 0.05 -11.72 -7.28
N GLN A 151 -0.66 -12.34 -8.22
CA GLN A 151 -1.11 -13.73 -8.08
C GLN A 151 0.06 -14.71 -7.94
N GLY A 152 1.19 -14.39 -8.57
CA GLY A 152 2.38 -15.22 -8.53
C GLY A 152 3.21 -15.10 -7.26
N ILE A 153 2.87 -14.18 -6.36
CA ILE A 153 3.62 -14.01 -5.11
C ILE A 153 3.37 -15.21 -4.19
N LYS A 154 4.45 -15.74 -3.62
CA LYS A 154 4.36 -16.85 -2.67
C LYS A 154 3.84 -16.32 -1.33
N ASN A 155 3.04 -17.14 -0.65
CA ASN A 155 2.59 -16.86 0.70
C ASN A 155 2.84 -18.08 1.59
N ASN A 156 2.67 -17.92 2.91
CA ASN A 156 2.96 -18.98 3.88
C ASN A 156 1.76 -19.88 4.20
N GLY A 157 0.63 -19.70 3.52
CA GLY A 157 -0.57 -20.53 3.72
C GLY A 157 -1.42 -20.17 4.94
N PHE A 158 -1.00 -19.21 5.76
CA PHE A 158 -1.75 -18.82 6.95
C PHE A 158 -3.04 -18.07 6.57
N THR A 159 -4.19 -18.57 7.03
CA THR A 159 -5.50 -18.03 6.64
C THR A 159 -6.37 -17.55 7.80
N GLU A 160 -5.90 -17.65 9.05
CA GLU A 160 -6.71 -17.38 10.23
C GLU A 160 -6.67 -15.93 10.73
N GLY A 161 -6.04 -15.02 10.02
CA GLY A 161 -5.99 -13.63 10.41
C GLY A 161 -7.35 -12.95 10.40
N THR A 162 -7.58 -12.02 11.33
CA THR A 162 -8.79 -11.19 11.34
C THR A 162 -8.55 -9.98 10.46
N VAL A 163 -8.76 -10.18 9.17
CA VAL A 163 -8.32 -9.27 8.09
C VAL A 163 -8.77 -7.83 8.27
N LEU A 164 -10.04 -7.62 8.57
CA LEU A 164 -10.59 -6.26 8.58
C LEU A 164 -10.35 -5.49 9.87
N LYS A 165 -9.95 -6.18 10.93
CA LYS A 165 -9.76 -5.56 12.26
C LYS A 165 -8.29 -5.31 12.60
N ILE A 166 -7.36 -5.76 11.76
CA ILE A 166 -5.95 -5.64 12.04
C ILE A 166 -5.44 -4.26 11.65
N SER A 167 -4.85 -3.57 12.63
CA SER A 167 -4.05 -2.37 12.35
C SER A 167 -2.68 -2.84 11.92
N ALA A 168 -2.18 -2.32 10.84
CA ALA A 168 -0.97 -2.77 10.17
C ALA A 168 0.24 -2.97 11.07
#